data_8d60305efb91c9e2bf598dac6da134b2
#
_entry.id   8d60305efb91c9e2bf598dac6da134b2
#
_cell.length_a   1.000
_cell.length_b   1.000
_cell.length_c   1.000
_cell.angle_alpha   90.00
_cell.angle_beta   90.00
_cell.angle_gamma   90.00
#
_symmetry.space_group_name_H-M   'P 1'
#
loop_
_entity.id
_entity.type
_entity.pdbx_description
1 polymer ?
#
loop_
_entity_poly.entity_id
_entity_poly.type
_entity_poly.pdbx_seq_one_letter_code
_entity_poly.pdbx_strand_id
1 'polypeptide(L)'
;MDMNELKLMQNYPLELKVMKTKMRIQEWVDYYGEDGVYVSFSGGKDSTVLLHIVRSMYPNIEAVFSNTGLEFPEIVEFVKSFDNVTIIKPEKSFKRVITEEGYPVVSKAVSNAVRYAKKNEEEGKDTLRLRQLRGLEKGSKFNKAKWGFLLDAPFKVSDACCEELKKKPMKKYHKETGKVPFIATMAAEGGVRK
;
A
#
# COMPACT_ATOMS: atom_id res chain seq x y z
N MET A 1 0.78 4.84 -20.59
CA MET A 1 -0.22 5.94 -20.57
C MET A 1 0.54 7.26 -20.53
N ASP A 2 0.34 8.11 -21.51
CA ASP A 2 0.90 9.45 -21.61
C ASP A 2 0.17 10.42 -20.65
N MET A 3 0.84 11.51 -20.25
CA MET A 3 0.27 12.55 -19.38
C MET A 3 -0.94 13.26 -20.00
N ASN A 4 -0.96 13.41 -21.32
CA ASN A 4 -2.10 14.00 -22.04
C ASN A 4 -3.29 13.05 -22.03
N GLU A 5 -3.06 11.77 -22.25
CA GLU A 5 -4.07 10.73 -22.16
C GLU A 5 -4.67 10.64 -20.73
N LEU A 6 -3.82 10.73 -19.69
CA LEU A 6 -4.29 10.75 -18.31
C LEU A 6 -5.20 11.96 -18.04
N LYS A 7 -4.80 13.16 -18.48
CA LYS A 7 -5.63 14.38 -18.33
C LYS A 7 -6.95 14.26 -19.07
N LEU A 8 -6.95 13.70 -20.28
CA LEU A 8 -8.16 13.46 -21.04
C LEU A 8 -9.11 12.54 -20.27
N MET A 9 -8.59 11.42 -19.75
CA MET A 9 -9.38 10.46 -18.98
C MET A 9 -9.91 11.05 -17.66
N GLN A 10 -9.13 11.92 -17.00
CA GLN A 10 -9.58 12.62 -15.79
C GLN A 10 -10.75 13.59 -16.06
N ASN A 11 -10.87 14.11 -17.29
CA ASN A 11 -11.95 15.00 -17.71
C ASN A 11 -13.19 14.27 -18.26
N TYR A 12 -13.21 12.96 -18.33
CA TYR A 12 -14.38 12.21 -18.75
C TYR A 12 -15.58 12.43 -17.82
N PRO A 13 -16.82 12.45 -18.34
CA PRO A 13 -18.02 12.38 -17.52
C PRO A 13 -17.99 11.18 -16.57
N LEU A 14 -18.70 11.28 -15.44
CA LEU A 14 -18.71 10.22 -14.42
C LEU A 14 -19.17 8.88 -14.99
N GLU A 15 -20.20 8.89 -15.83
CA GLU A 15 -20.77 7.70 -16.46
C GLU A 15 -19.72 6.96 -17.29
N LEU A 16 -18.91 7.69 -18.04
CA LEU A 16 -17.86 7.11 -18.87
C LEU A 16 -16.72 6.53 -18.00
N LYS A 17 -16.38 7.19 -16.88
CA LYS A 17 -15.42 6.65 -15.90
C LYS A 17 -15.91 5.35 -15.29
N VAL A 18 -17.18 5.32 -14.87
CA VAL A 18 -17.82 4.10 -14.32
C VAL A 18 -17.86 2.99 -15.35
N MET A 19 -18.23 3.30 -16.59
CA MET A 19 -18.26 2.32 -17.67
C MET A 19 -16.88 1.70 -17.94
N LYS A 20 -15.84 2.53 -18.02
CA LYS A 20 -14.45 2.05 -18.18
C LYS A 20 -14.00 1.17 -17.00
N THR A 21 -14.39 1.54 -15.78
CA THR A 21 -14.10 0.74 -14.59
C THR A 21 -14.81 -0.61 -14.67
N LYS A 22 -16.08 -0.64 -15.05
CA LYS A 22 -16.84 -1.88 -15.24
C LYS A 22 -16.23 -2.79 -16.31
N MET A 23 -15.78 -2.23 -17.43
CA MET A 23 -15.08 -3.01 -18.47
C MET A 23 -13.81 -3.66 -17.92
N ARG A 24 -13.01 -2.94 -17.14
CA ARG A 24 -11.81 -3.50 -16.51
C ARG A 24 -12.11 -4.57 -15.48
N ILE A 25 -13.19 -4.40 -14.71
CA ILE A 25 -13.64 -5.42 -13.76
C ILE A 25 -14.06 -6.68 -14.53
N GLN A 26 -14.83 -6.54 -15.60
CA GLN A 26 -15.27 -7.67 -16.42
C GLN A 26 -14.09 -8.42 -17.03
N GLU A 27 -13.15 -7.72 -17.68
CA GLU A 27 -11.92 -8.33 -18.24
C GLU A 27 -11.18 -9.18 -17.21
N TRP A 28 -11.13 -8.68 -15.96
CA TRP A 28 -10.41 -9.37 -14.87
C TRP A 28 -11.18 -10.60 -14.38
N VAL A 29 -12.51 -10.49 -14.26
CA VAL A 29 -13.37 -11.62 -13.89
C VAL A 29 -13.42 -12.66 -14.99
N ASP A 30 -13.48 -12.27 -16.26
CA ASP A 30 -13.45 -13.18 -17.39
C ASP A 30 -12.15 -14.02 -17.43
N TYR A 31 -11.04 -13.42 -16.97
CA TYR A 31 -9.75 -14.09 -16.95
C TYR A 31 -9.54 -15.01 -15.73
N TYR A 32 -9.95 -14.56 -14.53
CA TYR A 32 -9.67 -15.27 -13.26
C TYR A 32 -10.88 -16.01 -12.69
N GLY A 33 -12.09 -15.76 -13.20
CA GLY A 33 -13.35 -16.22 -12.62
C GLY A 33 -13.78 -15.37 -11.40
N GLU A 34 -15.09 -15.41 -11.08
CA GLU A 34 -15.61 -14.72 -9.88
C GLU A 34 -14.96 -15.23 -8.59
N ASP A 35 -14.74 -16.54 -8.48
CA ASP A 35 -14.08 -17.17 -7.32
C ASP A 35 -12.57 -16.92 -7.27
N GLY A 36 -11.98 -16.48 -8.38
CA GLY A 36 -10.55 -16.19 -8.50
C GLY A 36 -10.16 -14.76 -8.14
N VAL A 37 -11.13 -13.90 -7.77
CA VAL A 37 -10.91 -12.49 -7.48
C VAL A 37 -11.47 -12.07 -6.12
N TYR A 38 -10.98 -10.95 -5.59
CA TYR A 38 -11.53 -10.30 -4.41
C TYR A 38 -11.29 -8.79 -4.45
N VAL A 39 -12.02 -8.01 -3.66
CA VAL A 39 -11.77 -6.57 -3.51
C VAL A 39 -10.89 -6.33 -2.29
N SER A 40 -9.72 -5.70 -2.47
CA SER A 40 -8.90 -5.21 -1.37
C SER A 40 -9.60 -3.99 -0.75
N PHE A 41 -10.31 -4.24 0.35
CA PHE A 41 -11.20 -3.27 0.98
C PHE A 41 -10.54 -2.67 2.22
N SER A 42 -10.35 -1.36 2.23
CA SER A 42 -9.74 -0.64 3.36
C SER A 42 -10.74 0.15 4.22
N GLY A 43 -12.01 0.17 3.84
CA GLY A 43 -13.02 1.04 4.45
C GLY A 43 -12.89 2.53 4.05
N GLY A 44 -11.88 2.88 3.26
CA GLY A 44 -11.72 4.23 2.71
C GLY A 44 -12.60 4.48 1.48
N LYS A 45 -12.80 5.75 1.11
CA LYS A 45 -13.67 6.18 0.01
C LYS A 45 -13.45 5.39 -1.28
N ASP A 46 -12.22 5.32 -1.75
CA ASP A 46 -11.90 4.74 -3.05
C ASP A 46 -12.19 3.24 -3.08
N SER A 47 -11.82 2.52 -2.02
CA SER A 47 -12.10 1.08 -1.90
C SER A 47 -13.59 0.79 -1.73
N THR A 48 -14.34 1.68 -1.09
CA THR A 48 -15.80 1.56 -0.95
C THR A 48 -16.50 1.76 -2.30
N VAL A 49 -16.11 2.77 -3.07
CA VAL A 49 -16.62 2.99 -4.42
C VAL A 49 -16.30 1.80 -5.32
N LEU A 50 -15.06 1.29 -5.27
CA LEU A 50 -14.68 0.12 -6.05
C LEU A 50 -15.52 -1.10 -5.68
N LEU A 51 -15.69 -1.37 -4.37
CA LEU A 51 -16.51 -2.48 -3.89
C LEU A 51 -17.96 -2.37 -4.39
N HIS A 52 -18.54 -1.16 -4.34
CA HIS A 52 -19.87 -0.90 -4.85
C HIS A 52 -19.97 -1.20 -6.36
N ILE A 53 -19.02 -0.72 -7.16
CA ILE A 53 -19.03 -0.96 -8.62
C ILE A 53 -18.86 -2.46 -8.91
N VAL A 54 -17.92 -3.13 -8.25
CA VAL A 54 -17.70 -4.58 -8.42
C VAL A 54 -18.97 -5.35 -8.10
N ARG A 55 -19.58 -5.11 -6.94
CA ARG A 55 -20.79 -5.82 -6.49
C ARG A 55 -22.06 -5.44 -7.24
N SER A 56 -22.08 -4.30 -7.95
CA SER A 56 -23.17 -3.99 -8.88
C SER A 56 -23.17 -4.89 -10.12
N MET A 57 -22.07 -5.57 -10.41
CA MET A 57 -21.92 -6.51 -11.51
C MET A 57 -21.88 -7.97 -11.02
N TYR A 58 -21.16 -8.19 -9.93
CA TYR A 58 -20.87 -9.50 -9.34
C TYR A 58 -21.13 -9.45 -7.81
N PRO A 59 -22.37 -9.63 -7.38
CA PRO A 59 -22.77 -9.41 -5.97
C PRO A 59 -22.02 -10.26 -4.95
N ASN A 60 -21.56 -11.44 -5.37
CA ASN A 60 -20.94 -12.43 -4.47
C ASN A 60 -19.42 -12.28 -4.35
N ILE A 61 -18.79 -11.33 -5.05
CA ILE A 61 -17.34 -11.15 -4.92
C ILE A 61 -17.00 -10.72 -3.49
N GLU A 62 -16.06 -11.47 -2.90
CA GLU A 62 -15.54 -11.26 -1.56
C GLU A 62 -14.78 -9.95 -1.44
N ALA A 63 -14.91 -9.28 -0.30
CA ALA A 63 -14.02 -8.20 0.09
C ALA A 63 -13.06 -8.67 1.18
N VAL A 64 -11.80 -8.21 1.15
CA VAL A 64 -10.79 -8.58 2.14
C VAL A 64 -10.23 -7.33 2.79
N PHE A 65 -10.38 -7.25 4.11
CA PHE A 65 -9.91 -6.16 4.95
C PHE A 65 -8.74 -6.60 5.81
N SER A 66 -7.60 -5.91 5.72
CA SER A 66 -6.46 -6.14 6.61
C SER A 66 -6.59 -5.23 7.83
N ASN A 67 -7.04 -5.79 8.95
CA ASN A 67 -7.13 -5.08 10.24
C ASN A 67 -5.76 -5.09 10.92
N THR A 68 -5.06 -3.97 10.85
CA THR A 68 -3.71 -3.81 11.43
C THR A 68 -3.75 -3.52 12.93
N GLY A 69 -4.94 -3.21 13.48
CA GLY A 69 -5.13 -2.74 14.84
C GLY A 69 -4.81 -1.25 15.03
N LEU A 70 -4.60 -0.51 13.94
CA LEU A 70 -4.34 0.93 13.93
C LEU A 70 -5.45 1.73 13.24
N GLU A 71 -6.44 1.06 12.70
CA GLU A 71 -7.61 1.68 12.09
C GLU A 71 -8.49 2.31 13.18
N PHE A 72 -9.13 3.43 12.85
CA PHE A 72 -10.15 4.01 13.71
C PHE A 72 -11.28 3.00 13.95
N PRO A 73 -11.84 2.92 15.17
CA PRO A 73 -12.95 2.00 15.48
C PRO A 73 -14.11 2.11 14.49
N GLU A 74 -14.44 3.33 14.07
CA GLU A 74 -15.52 3.62 13.13
C GLU A 74 -15.27 2.99 11.75
N ILE A 75 -14.02 2.93 11.30
CA ILE A 75 -13.65 2.24 10.04
C ILE A 75 -13.86 0.74 10.18
N VAL A 76 -13.48 0.17 11.33
CA VAL A 76 -13.67 -1.27 11.58
C VAL A 76 -15.15 -1.62 11.65
N GLU A 77 -15.97 -0.80 12.31
CA GLU A 77 -17.42 -0.97 12.38
C GLU A 77 -18.05 -0.81 10.99
N PHE A 78 -17.64 0.20 10.23
CA PHE A 78 -18.10 0.40 8.85
C PHE A 78 -17.79 -0.81 7.97
N VAL A 79 -16.58 -1.35 8.05
CA VAL A 79 -16.19 -2.54 7.29
C VAL A 79 -17.06 -3.75 7.68
N LYS A 80 -17.33 -3.93 8.97
CA LYS A 80 -18.18 -5.01 9.48
C LYS A 80 -19.66 -4.88 9.09
N SER A 81 -20.11 -3.70 8.69
CA SER A 81 -21.49 -3.50 8.22
C SER A 81 -21.73 -4.04 6.81
N PHE A 82 -20.68 -4.46 6.10
CA PHE A 82 -20.80 -5.08 4.79
C PHE A 82 -20.82 -6.60 4.91
N ASP A 83 -21.70 -7.23 4.12
CA ASP A 83 -21.70 -8.68 3.99
C ASP A 83 -20.48 -9.18 3.21
N ASN A 84 -20.17 -10.47 3.34
CA ASN A 84 -19.11 -11.16 2.61
C ASN A 84 -17.75 -10.41 2.67
N VAL A 85 -17.32 -10.06 3.89
CA VAL A 85 -16.03 -9.43 4.15
C VAL A 85 -15.17 -10.35 5.03
N THR A 86 -14.06 -10.78 4.48
CA THR A 86 -13.03 -11.50 5.23
C THR A 86 -12.08 -10.53 5.90
N ILE A 87 -11.98 -10.62 7.22
CA ILE A 87 -11.08 -9.79 8.02
C ILE A 87 -9.81 -10.57 8.34
N ILE A 88 -8.69 -10.16 7.77
CA ILE A 88 -7.37 -10.74 8.05
C ILE A 88 -6.59 -9.85 9.02
N LYS A 89 -5.68 -10.46 9.77
CA LYS A 89 -4.82 -9.77 10.74
C LYS A 89 -3.35 -10.04 10.45
N PRO A 90 -2.46 -9.08 10.73
CA PRO A 90 -1.01 -9.32 10.65
C PRO A 90 -0.57 -10.30 11.75
N GLU A 91 0.51 -11.03 11.49
CA GLU A 91 1.10 -11.95 12.46
C GLU A 91 1.78 -11.22 13.64
N LYS A 92 2.28 -10.00 13.37
CA LYS A 92 2.90 -9.13 14.37
C LYS A 92 1.97 -7.95 14.69
N SER A 93 1.78 -7.64 15.96
CA SER A 93 1.14 -6.39 16.37
C SER A 93 2.03 -5.19 16.01
N PHE A 94 1.44 -4.00 15.89
CA PHE A 94 2.22 -2.76 15.64
C PHE A 94 3.31 -2.56 16.70
N LYS A 95 2.99 -2.77 17.98
CA LYS A 95 3.98 -2.67 19.07
C LYS A 95 5.17 -3.60 18.83
N ARG A 96 4.92 -4.83 18.41
CA ARG A 96 5.97 -5.80 18.12
C ARG A 96 6.81 -5.36 16.91
N VAL A 97 6.16 -4.85 15.87
CA VAL A 97 6.87 -4.35 14.68
C VAL A 97 7.82 -3.20 15.01
N ILE A 98 7.36 -2.18 15.77
CA ILE A 98 8.24 -1.06 16.12
C ILE A 98 9.38 -1.46 17.05
N THR A 99 9.16 -2.45 17.92
CA THR A 99 10.20 -2.96 18.83
C THR A 99 11.26 -3.78 18.11
N GLU A 100 10.85 -4.66 17.19
CA GLU A 100 11.75 -5.57 16.50
C GLU A 100 12.41 -4.91 15.27
N GLU A 101 11.63 -4.23 14.45
CA GLU A 101 12.04 -3.71 13.15
C GLU A 101 12.46 -2.23 13.19
N GLY A 102 11.88 -1.44 14.12
CA GLY A 102 12.17 -0.03 14.28
C GLY A 102 10.98 0.89 13.98
N TYR A 103 11.17 2.16 14.31
CA TYR A 103 10.14 3.19 14.25
C TYR A 103 10.04 3.84 12.87
N PRO A 104 8.83 4.04 12.34
CA PRO A 104 8.62 4.86 11.15
C PRO A 104 8.63 6.35 11.56
N VAL A 105 9.73 7.04 11.29
CA VAL A 105 9.90 8.46 11.65
C VAL A 105 9.94 9.35 10.42
N VAL A 106 9.49 10.58 10.57
CA VAL A 106 9.46 11.64 9.55
C VAL A 106 8.56 11.28 8.36
N SER A 107 8.99 10.34 7.54
CA SER A 107 8.24 9.82 6.39
C SER A 107 8.75 8.44 6.00
N LYS A 108 7.93 7.70 5.24
CA LYS A 108 8.33 6.40 4.71
C LYS A 108 9.62 6.47 3.90
N ALA A 109 9.79 7.51 3.08
CA ALA A 109 10.99 7.69 2.25
C ALA A 109 12.25 7.93 3.11
N VAL A 110 12.13 8.72 4.19
CA VAL A 110 13.23 8.98 5.13
C VAL A 110 13.55 7.72 5.92
N SER A 111 12.55 7.07 6.52
CA SER A 111 12.76 5.84 7.29
C SER A 111 13.40 4.72 6.45
N ASN A 112 12.95 4.58 5.19
CA ASN A 112 13.55 3.65 4.24
C ASN A 112 15.01 4.01 3.95
N ALA A 113 15.30 5.30 3.68
CA ALA A 113 16.64 5.76 3.39
C ALA A 113 17.60 5.49 4.57
N VAL A 114 17.16 5.80 5.79
CA VAL A 114 17.95 5.59 7.01
C VAL A 114 18.18 4.10 7.27
N ARG A 115 17.14 3.26 7.18
CA ARG A 115 17.25 1.81 7.37
C ARG A 115 18.28 1.18 6.47
N TYR A 116 18.21 1.46 5.16
CA TYR A 116 19.15 0.88 4.20
C TYR A 116 20.56 1.47 4.33
N ALA A 117 20.68 2.76 4.64
CA ALA A 117 21.99 3.36 4.86
C ALA A 117 22.70 2.76 6.09
N LYS A 118 21.97 2.62 7.21
CA LYS A 118 22.50 2.00 8.43
C LYS A 118 22.90 0.56 8.21
N LYS A 119 22.06 -0.22 7.54
CA LYS A 119 22.41 -1.60 7.16
C LYS A 119 23.68 -1.66 6.30
N ASN A 120 23.82 -0.79 5.31
CA ASN A 120 25.01 -0.75 4.47
C ASN A 120 26.25 -0.32 5.25
N GLU A 121 26.11 0.62 6.18
CA GLU A 121 27.20 1.06 7.07
C GLU A 121 27.68 -0.08 7.97
N GLU A 122 26.75 -0.84 8.57
CA GLU A 122 27.04 -2.03 9.38
C GLU A 122 27.74 -3.15 8.56
N GLU A 123 27.39 -3.26 7.27
CA GLU A 123 28.02 -4.20 6.33
C GLU A 123 29.33 -3.66 5.72
N GLY A 124 29.82 -2.49 6.14
CA GLY A 124 31.01 -1.83 5.61
C GLY A 124 30.89 -1.36 4.16
N LYS A 125 29.66 -1.20 3.65
CA LYS A 125 29.41 -0.76 2.27
C LYS A 125 29.25 0.76 2.17
N ASP A 126 30.12 1.38 1.40
CA ASP A 126 29.98 2.80 1.06
C ASP A 126 29.03 3.00 -0.11
N THR A 127 27.83 3.50 0.17
CA THR A 127 26.80 3.70 -0.84
C THR A 127 26.44 5.18 -0.98
N LEU A 128 25.98 5.57 -2.18
CA LEU A 128 25.52 6.93 -2.44
C LEU A 128 24.48 7.40 -1.40
N ARG A 129 23.57 6.52 -0.99
CA ARG A 129 22.55 6.82 0.00
C ARG A 129 23.14 7.15 1.38
N LEU A 130 24.13 6.39 1.81
CA LEU A 130 24.86 6.63 3.07
C LEU A 130 25.63 7.95 3.00
N ARG A 131 26.38 8.19 1.94
CA ARG A 131 27.12 9.44 1.72
C ARG A 131 26.19 10.67 1.71
N GLN A 132 25.03 10.57 1.08
CA GLN A 132 24.01 11.64 1.09
C GLN A 132 23.46 11.93 2.49
N LEU A 133 23.20 10.90 3.29
CA LEU A 133 22.74 11.06 4.68
C LEU A 133 23.84 11.61 5.58
N ARG A 134 25.09 11.20 5.40
CA ARG A 134 26.25 11.73 6.12
C ARG A 134 26.69 13.13 5.64
N GLY A 135 26.02 13.70 4.63
CA GLY A 135 26.36 15.01 4.08
C GLY A 135 27.63 15.07 3.25
N LEU A 136 28.21 13.93 2.91
CA LEU A 136 29.44 13.80 2.12
C LEU A 136 29.19 13.98 0.61
N GLU A 137 27.96 13.92 0.18
CA GLU A 137 27.56 14.08 -1.22
C GLU A 137 26.25 14.85 -1.34
N LYS A 138 26.23 15.83 -2.23
CA LYS A 138 25.03 16.61 -2.53
C LYS A 138 24.02 15.71 -3.24
N GLY A 139 22.87 15.51 -2.61
CA GLY A 139 21.80 14.71 -3.18
C GLY A 139 21.05 15.44 -4.29
N SER A 140 20.35 14.69 -5.10
CA SER A 140 19.31 15.18 -5.99
C SER A 140 18.21 15.90 -5.14
N LYS A 141 17.09 16.26 -5.73
CA LYS A 141 15.93 17.05 -5.22
C LYS A 141 15.61 17.01 -3.71
N PHE A 142 16.11 16.02 -2.95
CA PHE A 142 15.90 15.92 -1.50
C PHE A 142 17.22 16.03 -0.76
N ASN A 143 17.39 17.12 0.01
CA ASN A 143 18.50 17.19 0.95
C ASN A 143 18.30 16.15 2.07
N LYS A 144 18.94 14.99 1.92
CA LYS A 144 18.90 13.90 2.90
C LYS A 144 19.79 14.16 4.10
N ALA A 145 20.81 15.01 3.98
CA ALA A 145 21.78 15.30 5.04
C ALA A 145 21.10 15.82 6.32
N LYS A 146 20.01 16.58 6.19
CA LYS A 146 19.24 17.06 7.35
C LYS A 146 18.67 15.94 8.24
N TRP A 147 18.60 14.72 7.73
CA TRP A 147 18.12 13.52 8.44
C TRP A 147 19.25 12.59 8.86
N GLY A 148 20.50 12.98 8.66
CA GLY A 148 21.70 12.19 8.97
C GLY A 148 21.77 11.80 10.45
N PHE A 149 21.30 12.65 11.38
CA PHE A 149 21.25 12.36 12.79
C PHE A 149 20.44 11.11 13.15
N LEU A 150 19.54 10.68 12.28
CA LEU A 150 18.77 9.44 12.47
C LEU A 150 19.60 8.18 12.28
N LEU A 151 20.77 8.25 11.64
CA LEU A 151 21.70 7.13 11.56
C LEU A 151 22.27 6.78 12.94
N ASP A 152 22.44 7.79 13.78
CA ASP A 152 23.01 7.65 15.12
C ASP A 152 21.95 7.65 16.22
N ALA A 153 20.66 7.51 15.84
CA ALA A 153 19.56 7.45 16.80
C ALA A 153 19.70 6.24 17.74
N PRO A 154 19.35 6.39 19.05
CA PRO A 154 19.44 5.29 20.02
C PRO A 154 18.36 4.21 19.82
N PHE A 155 17.59 4.31 18.75
CA PHE A 155 16.56 3.35 18.36
C PHE A 155 16.64 3.05 16.88
N LYS A 156 16.10 1.90 16.47
CA LYS A 156 16.03 1.51 15.05
C LYS A 156 15.02 2.40 14.31
N VAL A 157 15.40 2.86 13.12
CA VAL A 157 14.52 3.58 12.20
C VAL A 157 14.18 2.66 11.04
N SER A 158 12.89 2.47 10.76
CA SER A 158 12.45 1.52 9.73
C SER A 158 11.09 1.89 9.12
N ASP A 159 10.90 1.57 7.86
CA ASP A 159 9.62 1.65 7.14
C ASP A 159 8.90 0.28 7.05
N ALA A 160 9.33 -0.70 7.85
CA ALA A 160 8.83 -2.08 7.79
C ALA A 160 7.35 -2.22 8.17
N CYS A 161 6.77 -1.26 8.90
CA CYS A 161 5.38 -1.33 9.34
C CYS A 161 4.39 -1.60 8.19
N CYS A 162 4.55 -0.98 7.02
CA CYS A 162 3.67 -1.23 5.88
C CYS A 162 3.82 -2.65 5.32
N GLU A 163 5.04 -3.19 5.31
CA GLU A 163 5.29 -4.56 4.84
C GLU A 163 4.68 -5.57 5.81
N GLU A 164 4.96 -5.43 7.10
CA GLU A 164 4.54 -6.37 8.14
C GLU A 164 3.02 -6.36 8.36
N LEU A 165 2.43 -5.16 8.43
CA LEU A 165 1.04 -5.02 8.84
C LEU A 165 0.03 -5.07 7.69
N LYS A 166 0.44 -4.70 6.47
CA LYS A 166 -0.48 -4.62 5.33
C LYS A 166 -0.12 -5.60 4.22
N LYS A 167 1.13 -5.57 3.74
CA LYS A 167 1.47 -6.35 2.56
C LYS A 167 1.64 -7.84 2.83
N LYS A 168 2.30 -8.23 3.93
CA LYS A 168 2.48 -9.65 4.27
C LYS A 168 1.15 -10.37 4.47
N PRO A 169 0.18 -9.86 5.26
CA PRO A 169 -1.13 -10.49 5.39
C PRO A 169 -1.84 -10.69 4.06
N MET A 170 -1.82 -9.67 3.19
CA MET A 170 -2.45 -9.75 1.87
C MET A 170 -1.74 -10.73 0.93
N LYS A 171 -0.39 -10.77 0.95
CA LYS A 171 0.40 -11.75 0.19
C LYS A 171 0.13 -13.18 0.67
N LYS A 172 0.01 -13.37 2.00
CA LYS A 172 -0.34 -14.66 2.60
C LYS A 172 -1.72 -15.11 2.14
N TYR A 173 -2.72 -14.24 2.25
CA TYR A 173 -4.07 -14.50 1.77
C TYR A 173 -4.10 -14.89 0.28
N HIS A 174 -3.43 -14.12 -0.57
CA HIS A 174 -3.28 -14.42 -2.00
C HIS A 174 -2.64 -15.81 -2.23
N LYS A 175 -1.57 -16.13 -1.49
CA LYS A 175 -0.88 -17.42 -1.63
C LYS A 175 -1.75 -18.60 -1.20
N GLU A 176 -2.55 -18.42 -0.14
CA GLU A 176 -3.41 -19.48 0.42
C GLU A 176 -4.66 -19.73 -0.43
N THR A 177 -5.22 -18.67 -1.01
CA THR A 177 -6.47 -18.75 -1.78
C THR A 177 -6.28 -18.80 -3.29
N GLY A 178 -5.13 -18.36 -3.80
CA GLY A 178 -4.89 -18.16 -5.22
C GLY A 178 -5.62 -16.96 -5.83
N LYS A 179 -6.47 -16.27 -5.05
CA LYS A 179 -7.30 -15.15 -5.54
C LYS A 179 -6.46 -13.91 -5.80
N VAL A 180 -6.83 -13.12 -6.80
CA VAL A 180 -6.18 -11.85 -7.16
C VAL A 180 -7.03 -10.64 -6.77
N PRO A 181 -6.41 -9.53 -6.29
CA PRO A 181 -7.15 -8.38 -5.79
C PRO A 181 -7.57 -7.40 -6.89
N PHE A 182 -8.77 -6.85 -6.76
CA PHE A 182 -9.09 -5.52 -7.23
C PHE A 182 -8.56 -4.49 -6.21
N ILE A 183 -7.80 -3.50 -6.67
CA ILE A 183 -7.22 -2.47 -5.82
C ILE A 183 -7.65 -1.10 -6.32
N ALA A 184 -8.27 -0.30 -5.43
CA ALA A 184 -8.67 1.06 -5.73
C ALA A 184 -7.46 2.00 -5.70
N THR A 185 -6.77 2.12 -6.83
CA THR A 185 -5.63 3.03 -7.00
C THR A 185 -5.85 3.92 -8.21
N MET A 186 -5.43 5.17 -8.09
CA MET A 186 -5.50 6.11 -9.21
C MET A 186 -4.20 6.09 -10.01
N ALA A 187 -4.32 6.21 -11.34
CA ALA A 187 -3.15 6.32 -12.22
C ALA A 187 -2.26 7.54 -11.89
N ALA A 188 -2.87 8.60 -11.34
CA ALA A 188 -2.16 9.80 -10.89
C ALA A 188 -1.23 9.57 -9.68
N GLU A 189 -1.40 8.49 -8.91
CA GLU A 189 -0.52 8.17 -7.79
C GLU A 189 0.90 7.80 -8.23
N GLY A 190 1.09 7.47 -9.50
CA GLY A 190 2.40 7.18 -10.11
C GLY A 190 3.12 5.94 -9.58
N GLY A 191 4.41 5.82 -9.93
CA GLY A 191 5.29 4.77 -9.43
C GLY A 191 4.99 3.36 -9.97
N VAL A 192 5.24 2.36 -9.16
CA VAL A 192 5.15 0.91 -9.50
C VAL A 192 3.70 0.44 -9.75
N ARG A 193 2.73 1.32 -9.54
CA ARG A 193 1.29 1.04 -9.68
C ARG A 193 0.73 1.43 -11.06
N LYS A 194 1.62 1.58 -12.05
CA LYS A 194 1.22 1.82 -13.45
C LYS A 194 0.74 0.54 -14.09
#